data_edf1f97a681a13792d80fe30f8c608bc
#
_entry.id   edf1f97a681a13792d80fe30f8c608bc
#
_cell.length_a   1.000
_cell.length_b   1.000
_cell.length_c   1.000
_cell.angle_alpha   90.00
_cell.angle_beta   90.00
_cell.angle_gamma   90.00
#
_symmetry.space_group_name_H-M   'P 1'
#
loop_
_entity.id
_entity.type
_entity.pdbx_description
1 polymer ?
#
loop_
_entity_poly.entity_id
_entity_poly.type
_entity_poly.pdbx_seq_one_letter_code
_entity_poly.pdbx_strand_id
1 'polypeptide(L)'
;MGPMTVVTESTAFPALEPSPGVDDPSTQAPRHVTPVLRVDTMVVRRRYRELSRALAGINLYYAVKANPAAAVLRSLAGLGCRWDVASPGEIDAVLAVGGDPAHLSYGNTIKKRSDIAYAVSRGVQRFTVDTPEELAKITALAPGAAVLIRLATSGVGADWALGRKFGCSETEAARLLAAGQLAGHPIGISFHVGTQQRRPDAWDAPLATAARLRSGLLRRDGELAVVDLGGGFPAALLGEVAPDDDYGAAIAASIRRHLGENPPELMAEPGRSLVADAGVLDTEVVLVSERAGERWVYLDAGLFSGLVETYGETIRYRIEVHRDGDALHGPVGETILAGPTCDSLDVLYERHRYLLPLDLRPGDRLRFLSAGAYIASYSSVGFNGLGAALLQ
;
A
#
# COMPACT_ATOMS: atom_id res chain seq x y z
N MET A 1 23.89 28.84 -30.29
CA MET A 1 23.66 27.70 -29.41
C MET A 1 24.84 27.59 -28.46
N GLY A 2 24.72 28.16 -27.28
CA GLY A 2 25.75 28.12 -26.24
C GLY A 2 25.58 26.90 -25.34
N PRO A 3 26.63 26.38 -24.73
CA PRO A 3 26.53 25.17 -23.90
C PRO A 3 25.80 25.46 -22.59
N MET A 4 24.88 24.57 -22.24
CA MET A 4 24.17 24.57 -20.97
C MET A 4 25.14 24.12 -19.86
N THR A 5 25.48 25.03 -18.97
CA THR A 5 26.32 24.76 -17.80
C THR A 5 25.50 23.94 -16.80
N VAL A 6 25.92 22.71 -16.54
CA VAL A 6 25.38 21.87 -15.46
C VAL A 6 25.96 22.36 -14.14
N VAL A 7 25.13 22.94 -13.29
CA VAL A 7 25.52 23.29 -11.92
C VAL A 7 25.36 22.00 -11.07
N THR A 8 26.51 21.43 -10.73
CA THR A 8 26.63 20.41 -9.71
C THR A 8 27.07 21.06 -8.40
N GLU A 9 26.13 21.55 -7.61
CA GLU A 9 26.39 21.83 -6.19
C GLU A 9 25.28 21.18 -5.37
N SER A 10 25.67 20.10 -4.70
CA SER A 10 24.94 19.50 -3.62
C SER A 10 25.08 20.40 -2.40
N THR A 11 24.17 21.34 -2.21
CA THR A 11 24.03 22.06 -0.94
C THR A 11 23.12 21.25 -0.03
N ALA A 12 23.74 20.55 0.93
CA ALA A 12 23.02 20.06 2.11
C ALA A 12 22.37 21.28 2.77
N PHE A 13 21.05 21.21 2.96
CA PHE A 13 20.35 22.21 3.75
C PHE A 13 20.91 22.20 5.18
N PRO A 14 21.30 23.34 5.75
CA PRO A 14 21.71 23.39 7.14
C PRO A 14 20.56 22.97 8.04
N ALA A 15 20.84 22.12 9.03
CA ALA A 15 19.90 21.83 10.10
C ALA A 15 19.50 23.14 10.78
N LEU A 16 18.21 23.42 10.84
CA LEU A 16 17.67 24.54 11.59
C LEU A 16 17.97 24.29 13.09
N GLU A 17 18.87 25.06 13.66
CA GLU A 17 19.06 25.08 15.11
C GLU A 17 17.80 25.57 15.80
N PRO A 18 17.38 24.97 16.94
CA PRO A 18 16.23 25.44 17.68
C PRO A 18 16.53 26.83 18.27
N SER A 19 15.63 27.78 18.04
CA SER A 19 15.69 29.10 18.65
C SER A 19 15.67 28.98 20.18
N PRO A 20 16.46 29.78 20.92
CA PRO A 20 16.46 29.74 22.38
C PRO A 20 15.15 30.27 22.95
N GLY A 21 14.69 29.61 23.98
CA GLY A 21 13.40 29.60 24.63
C GLY A 21 12.77 30.95 24.98
N VAL A 22 11.45 30.90 24.97
CA VAL A 22 10.59 31.68 25.88
C VAL A 22 10.00 30.65 26.82
N ASP A 23 10.51 30.60 28.05
CA ASP A 23 9.95 29.83 29.14
C ASP A 23 8.61 30.43 29.56
N ASP A 24 7.52 29.75 29.28
CA ASP A 24 6.23 29.94 29.96
C ASP A 24 5.99 28.78 30.91
N PRO A 25 6.02 28.99 32.24
CA PRO A 25 5.82 27.93 33.20
C PRO A 25 4.33 27.71 33.47
N SER A 26 3.57 27.27 32.50
CA SER A 26 2.28 26.65 32.72
C SER A 26 2.43 25.14 32.79
N THR A 27 2.34 24.58 33.99
CA THR A 27 2.23 23.14 34.30
C THR A 27 0.98 22.56 33.64
N GLN A 28 1.04 22.28 32.36
CA GLN A 28 0.06 21.45 31.68
C GLN A 28 0.73 20.09 31.39
N ALA A 29 -0.01 19.00 31.75
CA ALA A 29 0.34 17.65 31.33
C ALA A 29 0.75 17.63 29.83
N PRO A 30 1.70 16.80 29.40
CA PRO A 30 2.18 16.80 28.03
C PRO A 30 0.97 16.69 27.09
N ARG A 31 0.66 17.77 26.38
CA ARG A 31 -0.33 17.74 25.31
C ARG A 31 0.14 16.66 24.34
N HIS A 32 -0.67 15.64 24.15
CA HIS A 32 -0.34 14.60 23.16
C HIS A 32 -0.19 15.29 21.81
N VAL A 33 1.03 15.30 21.29
CA VAL A 33 1.34 15.88 19.98
C VAL A 33 0.51 15.16 18.91
N THR A 34 -0.17 15.90 18.05
CA THR A 34 -0.85 15.40 16.86
C THR A 34 -0.29 16.10 15.62
N PRO A 35 -0.44 15.54 14.41
CA PRO A 35 -1.03 14.22 14.11
C PRO A 35 -0.09 13.06 14.49
N VAL A 36 -0.65 11.98 15.04
CA VAL A 36 0.12 10.79 15.45
C VAL A 36 -0.53 9.53 14.91
N LEU A 37 0.26 8.73 14.19
CA LEU A 37 -0.11 7.37 13.77
C LEU A 37 0.43 6.36 14.78
N ARG A 38 -0.45 5.70 15.53
CA ARG A 38 -0.10 4.59 16.42
C ARG A 38 -0.34 3.27 15.70
N VAL A 39 0.64 2.36 15.76
CA VAL A 39 0.55 1.04 15.14
C VAL A 39 0.80 -0.04 16.18
N ASP A 40 -0.21 -0.89 16.40
CA ASP A 40 -0.10 -2.08 17.24
C ASP A 40 0.44 -3.26 16.44
N THR A 41 1.70 -3.61 16.69
CA THR A 41 2.35 -4.73 16.00
C THR A 41 1.78 -6.10 16.38
N MET A 42 1.06 -6.23 17.50
CA MET A 42 0.37 -7.47 17.85
C MET A 42 -0.83 -7.70 16.94
N VAL A 43 -1.53 -6.63 16.56
CA VAL A 43 -2.59 -6.70 15.54
C VAL A 43 -2.02 -7.10 14.18
N VAL A 44 -0.87 -6.54 13.77
CA VAL A 44 -0.17 -6.95 12.53
C VAL A 44 0.11 -8.44 12.54
N ARG A 45 0.68 -8.97 13.63
CA ARG A 45 0.99 -10.41 13.79
C ARG A 45 -0.27 -11.28 13.73
N ARG A 46 -1.37 -10.83 14.33
CA ARG A 46 -2.66 -11.53 14.30
C ARG A 46 -3.20 -11.56 12.87
N ARG A 47 -3.27 -10.41 12.19
CA ARG A 47 -3.77 -10.29 10.81
C ARG A 47 -2.97 -11.16 9.82
N TYR A 48 -1.64 -11.19 9.97
CA TYR A 48 -0.79 -12.07 9.16
C TYR A 48 -1.16 -13.55 9.34
N ARG A 49 -1.37 -14.02 10.59
CA ARG A 49 -1.74 -15.41 10.84
C ARG A 49 -3.15 -15.75 10.33
N GLU A 50 -4.10 -14.84 10.50
CA GLU A 50 -5.48 -15.00 10.03
C GLU A 50 -5.51 -15.14 8.50
N LEU A 51 -4.89 -14.20 7.78
CA LEU A 51 -4.84 -14.25 6.33
C LEU A 51 -4.02 -15.44 5.81
N SER A 52 -2.90 -15.79 6.46
CA SER A 52 -2.08 -16.94 6.10
C SER A 52 -2.85 -18.26 6.25
N ARG A 53 -3.73 -18.35 7.26
CA ARG A 53 -4.63 -19.51 7.43
C ARG A 53 -5.70 -19.53 6.34
N ALA A 54 -6.34 -18.40 6.06
CA ALA A 54 -7.38 -18.29 5.03
C ALA A 54 -6.83 -18.61 3.62
N LEU A 55 -5.58 -18.23 3.34
CA LEU A 55 -4.88 -18.47 2.09
C LEU A 55 -3.89 -19.65 2.18
N ALA A 56 -4.33 -20.75 2.80
CA ALA A 56 -3.47 -21.93 2.97
C ALA A 56 -2.90 -22.43 1.63
N GLY A 57 -1.59 -22.67 1.58
CA GLY A 57 -0.87 -23.09 0.37
C GLY A 57 -0.43 -21.94 -0.53
N ILE A 58 -0.68 -20.68 -0.16
CA ILE A 58 -0.25 -19.49 -0.88
C ILE A 58 0.81 -18.75 -0.06
N ASN A 59 1.96 -18.46 -0.65
CA ASN A 59 3.02 -17.71 0.00
C ASN A 59 2.66 -16.22 0.08
N LEU A 60 2.65 -15.65 1.29
CA LEU A 60 2.36 -14.23 1.48
C LEU A 60 3.65 -13.39 1.36
N TYR A 61 3.64 -12.45 0.44
CA TYR A 61 4.68 -11.43 0.23
C TYR A 61 4.12 -10.09 0.71
N TYR A 62 4.52 -9.62 1.87
CA TYR A 62 4.04 -8.35 2.39
C TYR A 62 4.46 -7.19 1.47
N ALA A 63 3.48 -6.41 1.01
CA ALA A 63 3.74 -5.21 0.22
C ALA A 63 4.29 -4.10 1.13
N VAL A 64 5.62 -3.95 1.15
CA VAL A 64 6.37 -3.06 2.06
C VAL A 64 5.87 -1.63 1.98
N LYS A 65 5.50 -1.16 0.79
CA LYS A 65 4.91 0.17 0.53
C LYS A 65 3.70 0.51 1.42
N ALA A 66 2.98 -0.51 1.92
CA ALA A 66 1.82 -0.27 2.77
C ALA A 66 2.21 0.33 4.13
N ASN A 67 3.29 -0.15 4.74
CA ASN A 67 3.88 0.46 5.93
C ASN A 67 5.32 -0.05 6.12
N PRO A 68 6.34 0.76 5.76
CA PRO A 68 7.75 0.38 5.81
C PRO A 68 8.37 0.53 7.20
N ALA A 69 7.59 0.84 8.24
CA ALA A 69 8.11 1.07 9.58
C ALA A 69 8.87 -0.17 10.12
N ALA A 70 10.06 0.04 10.65
CA ALA A 70 10.93 -1.04 11.11
C ALA A 70 10.27 -1.96 12.15
N ALA A 71 9.36 -1.43 13.00
CA ALA A 71 8.61 -2.23 13.97
C ALA A 71 7.65 -3.21 13.28
N VAL A 72 6.97 -2.78 12.22
CA VAL A 72 6.08 -3.61 11.39
C VAL A 72 6.90 -4.68 10.67
N LEU A 73 7.98 -4.28 10.00
CA LEU A 73 8.84 -5.21 9.26
C LEU A 73 9.44 -6.28 10.19
N ARG A 74 10.01 -5.89 11.34
CA ARG A 74 10.52 -6.85 12.34
C ARG A 74 9.45 -7.82 12.81
N SER A 75 8.23 -7.33 13.00
CA SER A 75 7.11 -8.14 13.48
C SER A 75 6.73 -9.23 12.48
N LEU A 76 6.75 -8.89 11.18
CA LEU A 76 6.46 -9.81 10.07
C LEU A 76 7.64 -10.74 9.77
N ALA A 77 8.88 -10.26 9.83
CA ALA A 77 10.08 -11.08 9.68
C ALA A 77 10.11 -12.23 10.69
N GLY A 78 9.75 -11.95 11.95
CA GLY A 78 9.63 -12.97 13.02
C GLY A 78 8.52 -14.01 12.80
N LEU A 79 7.73 -13.89 11.75
CA LEU A 79 6.70 -14.86 11.33
C LEU A 79 7.06 -15.59 10.02
N GLY A 80 8.24 -15.34 9.46
CA GLY A 80 8.68 -15.93 8.19
C GLY A 80 7.96 -15.32 6.97
N CYS A 81 7.51 -14.06 7.07
CA CYS A 81 6.90 -13.34 5.97
C CYS A 81 7.90 -13.14 4.82
N ARG A 82 7.43 -13.22 3.58
CA ARG A 82 8.16 -12.83 2.37
C ARG A 82 7.77 -11.39 1.99
N TRP A 83 8.43 -10.78 0.98
CA TRP A 83 8.40 -9.35 0.78
C TRP A 83 8.17 -8.95 -0.67
N ASP A 84 7.14 -8.15 -0.93
CA ASP A 84 6.98 -7.39 -2.17
C ASP A 84 7.61 -6.00 -1.96
N VAL A 85 8.65 -5.70 -2.73
CA VAL A 85 9.42 -4.46 -2.69
C VAL A 85 9.30 -3.70 -4.00
N ALA A 86 9.37 -2.37 -3.93
CA ALA A 86 9.20 -1.49 -5.08
C ALA A 86 10.39 -0.53 -5.29
N SER A 87 11.42 -0.57 -4.44
CA SER A 87 12.57 0.33 -4.53
C SER A 87 13.80 -0.24 -3.80
N PRO A 88 15.02 0.28 -4.10
CA PRO A 88 16.22 0.01 -3.31
C PRO A 88 16.06 0.28 -1.82
N GLY A 89 15.37 1.37 -1.44
CA GLY A 89 15.14 1.72 -0.03
C GLY A 89 14.28 0.68 0.69
N GLU A 90 13.28 0.10 0.03
CA GLU A 90 12.48 -0.98 0.60
C GLU A 90 13.27 -2.28 0.73
N ILE A 91 14.14 -2.60 -0.24
CA ILE A 91 15.09 -3.74 -0.14
C ILE A 91 15.94 -3.56 1.12
N ASP A 92 16.57 -2.40 1.30
CA ASP A 92 17.42 -2.14 2.45
C ASP A 92 16.65 -2.19 3.78
N ALA A 93 15.43 -1.65 3.81
CA ALA A 93 14.58 -1.70 5.00
C ALA A 93 14.25 -3.14 5.42
N VAL A 94 13.97 -4.02 4.46
CA VAL A 94 13.72 -5.45 4.72
C VAL A 94 14.98 -6.16 5.18
N LEU A 95 16.10 -5.96 4.51
CA LEU A 95 17.38 -6.59 4.87
C LEU A 95 17.87 -6.12 6.26
N ALA A 96 17.64 -4.87 6.63
CA ALA A 96 17.97 -4.31 7.93
C ALA A 96 17.23 -4.97 9.10
N VAL A 97 16.08 -5.60 8.84
CA VAL A 97 15.34 -6.36 9.86
C VAL A 97 15.56 -7.87 9.78
N GLY A 98 16.53 -8.33 8.98
CA GLY A 98 16.91 -9.74 8.84
C GLY A 98 16.06 -10.50 7.80
N GLY A 99 15.41 -9.78 6.85
CA GLY A 99 14.72 -10.42 5.73
C GLY A 99 15.69 -11.16 4.81
N ASP A 100 15.27 -12.35 4.33
CA ASP A 100 16.08 -13.15 3.40
C ASP A 100 15.93 -12.59 1.98
N PRO A 101 17.03 -12.23 1.28
CA PRO A 101 16.99 -11.78 -0.11
C PRO A 101 16.28 -12.73 -1.07
N ALA A 102 16.38 -14.05 -0.84
CA ALA A 102 15.71 -15.06 -1.66
C ALA A 102 14.18 -15.00 -1.57
N HIS A 103 13.67 -14.35 -0.53
CA HIS A 103 12.24 -14.16 -0.29
C HIS A 103 11.74 -12.76 -0.69
N LEU A 104 12.51 -12.01 -1.49
CA LEU A 104 12.09 -10.72 -2.05
C LEU A 104 11.58 -10.88 -3.48
N SER A 105 10.47 -10.21 -3.79
CA SER A 105 9.94 -10.00 -5.14
C SER A 105 9.95 -8.50 -5.44
N TYR A 106 10.55 -8.09 -6.56
CA TYR A 106 10.51 -6.69 -6.99
C TYR A 106 9.27 -6.46 -7.87
N GLY A 107 8.14 -6.18 -7.20
CA GLY A 107 6.80 -6.14 -7.84
C GLY A 107 6.50 -4.90 -8.66
N ASN A 108 7.29 -3.80 -8.56
CA ASN A 108 7.07 -2.63 -9.42
C ASN A 108 7.42 -2.96 -10.87
N THR A 109 6.47 -2.76 -11.80
CA THR A 109 6.63 -3.12 -13.21
C THR A 109 7.60 -2.25 -13.99
N ILE A 110 7.95 -1.05 -13.49
CA ILE A 110 8.98 -0.18 -14.08
C ILE A 110 10.11 0.03 -13.09
N LYS A 111 11.34 -0.07 -13.55
CA LYS A 111 12.54 0.04 -12.72
C LYS A 111 13.66 0.78 -13.45
N LYS A 112 14.44 1.59 -12.74
CA LYS A 112 15.70 2.12 -13.27
C LYS A 112 16.68 0.96 -13.49
N ARG A 113 17.56 1.08 -14.48
CA ARG A 113 18.62 0.09 -14.68
C ARG A 113 19.55 -0.03 -13.45
N SER A 114 19.86 1.09 -12.81
CA SER A 114 20.60 1.13 -11.55
C SER A 114 19.91 0.36 -10.43
N ASP A 115 18.58 0.48 -10.32
CA ASP A 115 17.81 -0.17 -9.26
C ASP A 115 17.72 -1.69 -9.47
N ILE A 116 17.67 -2.15 -10.75
CA ILE A 116 17.75 -3.57 -11.09
C ILE A 116 19.13 -4.12 -10.70
N ALA A 117 20.21 -3.45 -11.11
CA ALA A 117 21.57 -3.86 -10.77
C ALA A 117 21.79 -3.89 -9.25
N TYR A 118 21.26 -2.89 -8.54
CA TYR A 118 21.29 -2.85 -7.08
C TYR A 118 20.54 -4.05 -6.49
N ALA A 119 19.29 -4.30 -6.89
CA ALA A 119 18.50 -5.41 -6.39
C ALA A 119 19.20 -6.76 -6.59
N VAL A 120 19.79 -6.99 -7.75
CA VAL A 120 20.60 -8.19 -8.05
C VAL A 120 21.80 -8.30 -7.11
N SER A 121 22.53 -7.19 -6.87
CA SER A 121 23.67 -7.16 -5.95
C SER A 121 23.28 -7.48 -4.49
N ARG A 122 22.00 -7.24 -4.15
CA ARG A 122 21.42 -7.55 -2.83
C ARG A 122 20.79 -8.95 -2.77
N GLY A 123 20.82 -9.73 -3.87
CA GLY A 123 20.35 -11.10 -3.92
C GLY A 123 18.87 -11.26 -4.34
N VAL A 124 18.23 -10.21 -4.81
CA VAL A 124 16.85 -10.30 -5.35
C VAL A 124 16.86 -11.07 -6.67
N GLN A 125 16.00 -12.08 -6.79
CA GLN A 125 15.94 -13.00 -7.93
C GLN A 125 14.56 -13.10 -8.58
N ARG A 126 13.63 -12.18 -8.25
CA ARG A 126 12.27 -12.19 -8.81
C ARG A 126 11.86 -10.76 -9.15
N PHE A 127 11.40 -10.56 -10.40
CA PHE A 127 11.05 -9.24 -10.93
C PHE A 127 9.74 -9.30 -11.72
N THR A 128 8.87 -8.33 -11.52
CA THR A 128 7.62 -8.18 -12.26
C THR A 128 7.81 -7.20 -13.42
N VAL A 129 7.29 -7.53 -14.60
CA VAL A 129 7.32 -6.70 -15.81
C VAL A 129 5.97 -6.78 -16.52
N ASP A 130 5.67 -5.80 -17.39
CA ASP A 130 4.47 -5.80 -18.22
C ASP A 130 4.71 -5.29 -19.67
N THR A 131 5.97 -5.02 -20.03
CA THR A 131 6.36 -4.57 -21.38
C THR A 131 7.64 -5.28 -21.87
N PRO A 132 7.84 -5.35 -23.22
CA PRO A 132 9.07 -5.91 -23.79
C PRO A 132 10.33 -5.15 -23.38
N GLU A 133 10.23 -3.83 -23.22
CA GLU A 133 11.37 -2.96 -22.87
C GLU A 133 11.82 -3.24 -21.44
N GLU A 134 10.89 -3.50 -20.53
CA GLU A 134 11.22 -3.84 -19.16
C GLU A 134 11.80 -5.26 -19.08
N LEU A 135 11.23 -6.23 -19.82
CA LEU A 135 11.78 -7.58 -19.93
C LEU A 135 13.23 -7.54 -20.45
N ALA A 136 13.51 -6.74 -21.49
CA ALA A 136 14.86 -6.59 -22.02
C ALA A 136 15.86 -6.06 -20.99
N LYS A 137 15.43 -5.13 -20.10
CA LYS A 137 16.29 -4.65 -19.00
C LYS A 137 16.60 -5.78 -18.01
N ILE A 138 15.59 -6.57 -17.62
CA ILE A 138 15.78 -7.69 -16.69
C ILE A 138 16.70 -8.75 -17.32
N THR A 139 16.46 -9.13 -18.58
CA THR A 139 17.32 -10.09 -19.28
C THR A 139 18.79 -9.67 -19.32
N ALA A 140 19.04 -8.35 -19.53
CA ALA A 140 20.40 -7.83 -19.58
C ALA A 140 21.08 -7.70 -18.21
N LEU A 141 20.36 -7.45 -17.14
CA LEU A 141 20.92 -7.07 -15.84
C LEU A 141 20.73 -8.14 -14.76
N ALA A 142 19.77 -9.03 -14.90
CA ALA A 142 19.42 -10.10 -13.98
C ALA A 142 19.21 -11.44 -14.71
N PRO A 143 20.22 -11.94 -15.49
CA PRO A 143 20.06 -13.18 -16.23
C PRO A 143 19.73 -14.34 -15.28
N GLY A 144 18.74 -15.16 -15.68
CA GLY A 144 18.28 -16.31 -14.88
C GLY A 144 17.34 -15.97 -13.71
N ALA A 145 17.11 -14.70 -13.39
CA ALA A 145 16.11 -14.31 -12.39
C ALA A 145 14.69 -14.69 -12.86
N ALA A 146 13.79 -14.99 -11.94
CA ALA A 146 12.40 -15.24 -12.25
C ALA A 146 11.71 -13.96 -12.74
N VAL A 147 10.92 -14.06 -13.80
CA VAL A 147 10.18 -12.94 -14.39
C VAL A 147 8.69 -13.21 -14.35
N LEU A 148 7.95 -12.34 -13.65
CA LEU A 148 6.50 -12.38 -13.58
C LEU A 148 5.91 -11.37 -14.54
N ILE A 149 5.03 -11.84 -15.43
CA ILE A 149 4.33 -10.97 -16.39
C ILE A 149 3.03 -10.51 -15.76
N ARG A 150 2.90 -9.20 -15.57
CA ARG A 150 1.72 -8.60 -14.94
C ARG A 150 0.58 -8.45 -15.95
N LEU A 151 -0.56 -9.08 -15.65
CA LEU A 151 -1.80 -8.95 -16.41
C LEU A 151 -2.57 -7.70 -16.01
N ALA A 152 -3.22 -7.07 -16.99
CA ALA A 152 -4.24 -6.06 -16.72
C ALA A 152 -5.50 -6.70 -16.15
N THR A 153 -6.13 -6.03 -15.19
CA THR A 153 -7.40 -6.43 -14.59
C THR A 153 -8.40 -5.28 -14.64
N SER A 154 -9.69 -5.59 -14.57
CA SER A 154 -10.74 -4.57 -14.59
C SER A 154 -10.84 -3.77 -13.28
N GLY A 155 -10.41 -4.37 -12.16
CA GLY A 155 -10.58 -3.80 -10.83
C GLY A 155 -12.05 -3.64 -10.38
N VAL A 156 -12.99 -4.26 -11.06
CA VAL A 156 -14.43 -4.20 -10.70
C VAL A 156 -14.64 -4.75 -9.30
N GLY A 157 -15.35 -4.00 -8.46
CA GLY A 157 -15.62 -4.34 -7.06
C GLY A 157 -14.57 -3.82 -6.08
N ALA A 158 -13.46 -3.25 -6.54
CA ALA A 158 -12.49 -2.56 -5.69
C ALA A 158 -12.90 -1.10 -5.45
N ASP A 159 -12.57 -0.55 -4.27
CA ASP A 159 -12.76 0.88 -4.01
C ASP A 159 -11.85 1.72 -4.93
N TRP A 160 -10.67 1.17 -5.31
CA TRP A 160 -9.77 1.77 -6.30
C TRP A 160 -9.28 0.73 -7.30
N ALA A 161 -9.74 0.83 -8.55
CA ALA A 161 -9.53 -0.18 -9.59
C ALA A 161 -8.07 -0.36 -10.04
N LEU A 162 -7.24 0.68 -10.03
CA LEU A 162 -5.80 0.68 -10.40
C LEU A 162 -5.45 0.19 -11.83
N GLY A 163 -6.43 -0.03 -12.71
CA GLY A 163 -6.30 -0.79 -13.96
C GLY A 163 -5.72 -0.06 -15.18
N ARG A 164 -5.24 1.22 -15.07
CA ARG A 164 -4.83 1.99 -16.25
C ARG A 164 -3.33 2.11 -16.48
N LYS A 165 -2.56 2.09 -15.40
CA LYS A 165 -1.11 2.41 -15.47
C LYS A 165 -0.26 1.20 -15.79
N PHE A 166 -0.65 0.02 -15.32
CA PHE A 166 0.13 -1.20 -15.36
C PHE A 166 -0.70 -2.40 -15.79
N GLY A 167 0.01 -3.41 -16.31
CA GLY A 167 -0.54 -4.66 -16.76
C GLY A 167 -0.74 -4.70 -18.28
N CYS A 168 -0.42 -5.83 -18.88
CA CYS A 168 -0.59 -6.08 -20.30
C CYS A 168 -1.80 -6.98 -20.60
N SER A 169 -2.23 -7.03 -21.86
CA SER A 169 -3.29 -7.92 -22.34
C SER A 169 -2.84 -9.39 -22.33
N GLU A 170 -3.81 -10.32 -22.39
CA GLU A 170 -3.53 -11.75 -22.50
C GLU A 170 -2.63 -12.08 -23.70
N THR A 171 -2.85 -11.42 -24.85
CA THR A 171 -2.05 -11.61 -26.07
C THR A 171 -0.61 -11.13 -25.88
N GLU A 172 -0.41 -9.98 -25.25
CA GLU A 172 0.93 -9.45 -24.95
C GLU A 172 1.63 -10.31 -23.90
N ALA A 173 0.93 -10.75 -22.88
CA ALA A 173 1.44 -11.66 -21.86
C ALA A 173 1.95 -12.96 -22.47
N ALA A 174 1.20 -13.56 -23.41
CA ALA A 174 1.65 -14.77 -24.12
C ALA A 174 2.97 -14.55 -24.87
N ARG A 175 3.18 -13.39 -25.49
CA ARG A 175 4.42 -13.01 -26.17
C ARG A 175 5.57 -12.82 -25.17
N LEU A 176 5.31 -12.10 -24.08
CA LEU A 176 6.32 -11.84 -23.04
C LEU A 176 6.76 -13.14 -22.34
N LEU A 177 5.82 -14.04 -22.03
CA LEU A 177 6.13 -15.34 -21.44
C LEU A 177 7.03 -16.16 -22.39
N ALA A 178 6.71 -16.23 -23.68
CA ALA A 178 7.54 -16.93 -24.66
C ALA A 178 8.94 -16.30 -24.80
N ALA A 179 9.03 -14.97 -24.82
CA ALA A 179 10.30 -14.25 -24.88
C ALA A 179 11.15 -14.47 -23.63
N GLY A 180 10.55 -14.44 -22.44
CA GLY A 180 11.22 -14.69 -21.17
C GLY A 180 11.73 -16.12 -21.06
N GLN A 181 10.93 -17.11 -21.48
CA GLN A 181 11.35 -18.51 -21.54
C GLN A 181 12.54 -18.70 -22.49
N LEU A 182 12.47 -18.11 -23.69
CA LEU A 182 13.56 -18.17 -24.68
C LEU A 182 14.84 -17.51 -24.14
N ALA A 183 14.72 -16.50 -23.30
CA ALA A 183 15.85 -15.84 -22.63
C ALA A 183 16.38 -16.63 -21.41
N GLY A 184 15.79 -17.79 -21.08
CA GLY A 184 16.24 -18.65 -19.99
C GLY A 184 15.74 -18.23 -18.59
N HIS A 185 14.69 -17.43 -18.50
CA HIS A 185 14.09 -17.06 -17.23
C HIS A 185 13.06 -18.10 -16.77
N PRO A 186 13.02 -18.47 -15.46
CA PRO A 186 11.80 -18.99 -14.86
C PRO A 186 10.68 -17.95 -15.02
N ILE A 187 9.55 -18.34 -15.61
CA ILE A 187 8.48 -17.39 -15.95
C ILE A 187 7.25 -17.60 -15.07
N GLY A 188 6.60 -16.50 -14.73
CA GLY A 188 5.38 -16.47 -13.94
C GLY A 188 4.37 -15.46 -14.46
N ILE A 189 3.21 -15.46 -13.84
CA ILE A 189 2.13 -14.50 -14.08
C ILE A 189 1.83 -13.80 -12.78
N SER A 190 1.65 -12.49 -12.86
CA SER A 190 1.16 -11.65 -11.75
C SER A 190 -0.07 -10.88 -12.19
N PHE A 191 -0.95 -10.53 -11.24
CA PHE A 191 -2.04 -9.59 -11.46
C PHE A 191 -2.44 -8.91 -10.14
N HIS A 192 -3.26 -7.86 -10.22
CA HIS A 192 -3.75 -7.15 -9.04
C HIS A 192 -5.21 -6.74 -9.26
N VAL A 193 -6.12 -7.22 -8.41
CA VAL A 193 -7.58 -7.05 -8.59
C VAL A 193 -8.14 -5.68 -8.15
N GLY A 194 -7.27 -4.72 -7.85
CA GLY A 194 -7.62 -3.40 -7.33
C GLY A 194 -7.47 -3.31 -5.82
N THR A 195 -7.35 -2.10 -5.29
CA THR A 195 -7.19 -1.85 -3.84
C THR A 195 -8.55 -1.92 -3.14
N GLN A 196 -8.58 -2.50 -1.94
CA GLN A 196 -9.81 -2.68 -1.15
C GLN A 196 -10.88 -3.40 -1.98
N GLN A 197 -10.56 -4.60 -2.43
CA GLN A 197 -11.46 -5.42 -3.23
C GLN A 197 -12.56 -6.01 -2.34
N ARG A 198 -13.81 -5.64 -2.60
CA ARG A 198 -14.95 -6.08 -1.77
C ARG A 198 -15.57 -7.40 -2.22
N ARG A 199 -15.15 -7.91 -3.38
CA ARG A 199 -15.70 -9.12 -3.98
C ARG A 199 -14.71 -10.28 -3.85
N PRO A 200 -15.02 -11.33 -3.07
CA PRO A 200 -14.18 -12.53 -2.95
C PRO A 200 -13.93 -13.26 -4.27
N ASP A 201 -14.85 -13.16 -5.23
CA ASP A 201 -14.75 -13.79 -6.55
C ASP A 201 -13.91 -13.01 -7.58
N ALA A 202 -13.35 -11.85 -7.21
CA ALA A 202 -12.59 -11.00 -8.14
C ALA A 202 -11.31 -11.66 -8.71
N TRP A 203 -10.78 -12.66 -8.04
CA TRP A 203 -9.60 -13.42 -8.49
C TRP A 203 -9.92 -14.47 -9.57
N ASP A 204 -11.20 -14.82 -9.79
CA ASP A 204 -11.58 -15.91 -10.71
C ASP A 204 -11.18 -15.63 -12.17
N ALA A 205 -11.54 -14.46 -12.69
CA ALA A 205 -11.25 -14.11 -14.09
C ALA A 205 -9.73 -14.02 -14.39
N PRO A 206 -8.87 -13.37 -13.57
CA PRO A 206 -7.43 -13.40 -13.77
C PRO A 206 -6.83 -14.82 -13.68
N LEU A 207 -7.32 -15.66 -12.76
CA LEU A 207 -6.89 -17.05 -12.64
C LEU A 207 -7.27 -17.88 -13.87
N ALA A 208 -8.46 -17.67 -14.44
CA ALA A 208 -8.85 -18.28 -15.72
C ALA A 208 -7.90 -17.87 -16.87
N THR A 209 -7.50 -16.59 -16.90
CA THR A 209 -6.51 -16.11 -17.89
C THR A 209 -5.15 -16.74 -17.68
N ALA A 210 -4.67 -16.84 -16.44
CA ALA A 210 -3.41 -17.51 -16.11
C ALA A 210 -3.43 -18.99 -16.55
N ALA A 211 -4.54 -19.69 -16.39
CA ALA A 211 -4.71 -21.07 -16.82
C ALA A 211 -4.63 -21.22 -18.35
N ARG A 212 -5.25 -20.32 -19.12
CA ARG A 212 -5.14 -20.33 -20.59
C ARG A 212 -3.71 -20.10 -21.06
N LEU A 213 -3.01 -19.15 -20.43
CA LEU A 213 -1.60 -18.85 -20.73
C LEU A 213 -0.71 -20.04 -20.35
N ARG A 214 -0.90 -20.66 -19.19
CA ARG A 214 -0.20 -21.90 -18.79
C ARG A 214 -0.39 -23.01 -19.80
N SER A 215 -1.63 -23.24 -20.23
CA SER A 215 -1.92 -24.25 -21.27
C SER A 215 -1.24 -23.95 -22.61
N GLY A 216 -1.12 -22.66 -22.96
CA GLY A 216 -0.38 -22.21 -24.12
C GLY A 216 1.12 -22.50 -24.07
N LEU A 217 1.73 -22.35 -22.87
CA LEU A 217 3.14 -22.68 -22.61
C LEU A 217 3.39 -24.17 -22.66
N LEU A 218 2.57 -24.98 -21.97
CA LEU A 218 2.71 -26.44 -21.92
C LEU A 218 2.69 -27.06 -23.33
N ARG A 219 1.91 -26.53 -24.26
CA ARG A 219 1.92 -26.97 -25.66
C ARG A 219 3.22 -26.68 -26.41
N ARG A 220 4.15 -25.96 -25.82
CA ARG A 220 5.45 -25.54 -26.34
C ARG A 220 6.60 -26.02 -25.45
N ASP A 221 6.36 -27.07 -24.68
CA ASP A 221 7.31 -27.62 -23.69
C ASP A 221 7.80 -26.60 -22.68
N GLY A 222 6.98 -25.56 -22.40
CA GLY A 222 7.25 -24.54 -21.38
C GLY A 222 6.49 -24.82 -20.09
N GLU A 223 6.98 -24.27 -19.01
CA GLU A 223 6.36 -24.38 -17.70
C GLU A 223 6.15 -23.00 -17.07
N LEU A 224 5.01 -22.84 -16.38
CA LEU A 224 4.73 -21.67 -15.57
C LEU A 224 5.20 -21.96 -14.13
N ALA A 225 6.24 -21.25 -13.71
CA ALA A 225 6.86 -21.49 -12.40
C ALA A 225 6.01 -20.94 -11.24
N VAL A 226 5.35 -19.79 -11.41
CA VAL A 226 4.61 -19.12 -10.35
C VAL A 226 3.37 -18.37 -10.87
N VAL A 227 2.32 -18.35 -10.07
CA VAL A 227 1.16 -17.46 -10.22
C VAL A 227 1.05 -16.57 -8.98
N ASP A 228 1.22 -15.29 -9.19
CA ASP A 228 1.08 -14.25 -8.20
C ASP A 228 -0.31 -13.61 -8.29
N LEU A 229 -1.07 -13.79 -7.23
CA LEU A 229 -2.44 -13.30 -7.08
C LEU A 229 -2.50 -11.80 -6.78
N GLY A 230 -1.35 -11.17 -6.55
CA GLY A 230 -1.23 -9.78 -6.16
C GLY A 230 -1.85 -9.45 -4.82
N GLY A 231 -2.13 -8.16 -4.66
CA GLY A 231 -2.81 -7.62 -3.49
C GLY A 231 -4.31 -7.42 -3.71
N GLY A 232 -4.85 -6.47 -2.95
CA GLY A 232 -6.27 -6.11 -3.02
C GLY A 232 -7.10 -6.58 -1.84
N PHE A 233 -6.57 -7.47 -1.00
CA PHE A 233 -7.25 -7.94 0.22
C PHE A 233 -7.65 -6.75 1.09
N PRO A 234 -8.94 -6.66 1.48
CA PRO A 234 -9.46 -5.48 2.14
C PRO A 234 -9.15 -5.42 3.63
N ALA A 235 -9.37 -4.25 4.21
CA ALA A 235 -9.33 -3.98 5.65
C ALA A 235 -10.68 -3.43 6.12
N ALA A 236 -10.89 -3.34 7.44
CA ALA A 236 -12.13 -2.86 8.04
C ALA A 236 -12.26 -1.33 7.97
N LEU A 237 -12.36 -0.80 6.75
CA LEU A 237 -12.68 0.60 6.46
C LEU A 237 -14.20 0.86 6.53
N LEU A 238 -14.65 2.03 6.10
CA LEU A 238 -16.07 2.33 6.03
C LEU A 238 -16.75 1.40 4.99
N GLY A 239 -17.89 0.80 5.40
CA GLY A 239 -18.63 -0.19 4.61
C GLY A 239 -18.26 -1.63 4.96
N GLU A 240 -19.10 -2.55 4.50
CA GLU A 240 -18.96 -3.98 4.80
C GLU A 240 -17.83 -4.63 3.99
N VAL A 241 -17.15 -5.57 4.65
CA VAL A 241 -16.10 -6.39 4.06
C VAL A 241 -16.35 -7.84 4.47
N ALA A 242 -16.27 -8.77 3.52
CA ALA A 242 -16.38 -10.19 3.80
C ALA A 242 -15.20 -10.66 4.69
N PRO A 243 -15.37 -11.71 5.48
CA PRO A 243 -14.29 -12.33 6.25
C PRO A 243 -13.16 -12.86 5.35
N ASP A 244 -11.92 -12.92 5.87
CA ASP A 244 -10.78 -13.49 5.15
C ASP A 244 -11.04 -14.92 4.65
N ASP A 245 -11.77 -15.74 5.43
CA ASP A 245 -12.11 -17.12 5.08
C ASP A 245 -12.97 -17.20 3.81
N ASP A 246 -13.83 -16.21 3.54
CA ASP A 246 -14.64 -16.16 2.31
C ASP A 246 -13.75 -15.87 1.08
N TYR A 247 -12.78 -14.97 1.22
CA TYR A 247 -11.76 -14.73 0.17
C TYR A 247 -10.92 -15.99 -0.05
N GLY A 248 -10.46 -16.63 1.02
CA GLY A 248 -9.70 -17.87 0.95
C GLY A 248 -10.47 -18.99 0.24
N ALA A 249 -11.73 -19.19 0.60
CA ALA A 249 -12.60 -20.21 -0.01
C ALA A 249 -12.85 -19.95 -1.50
N ALA A 250 -13.15 -18.69 -1.87
CA ALA A 250 -13.38 -18.30 -3.28
C ALA A 250 -12.12 -18.48 -4.12
N ILE A 251 -10.96 -18.02 -3.63
CA ILE A 251 -9.67 -18.17 -4.31
C ILE A 251 -9.28 -19.63 -4.45
N ALA A 252 -9.41 -20.45 -3.40
CA ALA A 252 -9.09 -21.87 -3.45
C ALA A 252 -10.00 -22.63 -4.43
N ALA A 253 -11.30 -22.30 -4.48
CA ALA A 253 -12.22 -22.87 -5.46
C ALA A 253 -11.84 -22.49 -6.89
N SER A 254 -11.42 -21.25 -7.12
CA SER A 254 -10.98 -20.76 -8.42
C SER A 254 -9.66 -21.41 -8.85
N ILE A 255 -8.69 -21.57 -7.95
CA ILE A 255 -7.43 -22.27 -8.22
C ILE A 255 -7.71 -23.73 -8.65
N ARG A 256 -8.52 -24.46 -7.89
CA ARG A 256 -8.89 -25.85 -8.25
C ARG A 256 -9.58 -25.91 -9.62
N ARG A 257 -10.49 -24.99 -9.90
CA ARG A 257 -11.25 -24.93 -11.17
C ARG A 257 -10.33 -24.69 -12.38
N HIS A 258 -9.40 -23.77 -12.27
CA HIS A 258 -8.63 -23.26 -13.39
C HIS A 258 -7.24 -23.87 -13.50
N LEU A 259 -6.54 -24.08 -12.37
CA LEU A 259 -5.16 -24.57 -12.33
C LEU A 259 -5.05 -26.06 -11.94
N GLY A 260 -6.14 -26.67 -11.44
CA GLY A 260 -6.18 -28.08 -11.05
C GLY A 260 -5.55 -28.36 -9.67
N GLU A 261 -5.27 -29.64 -9.40
CA GLU A 261 -4.74 -30.10 -8.12
C GLU A 261 -3.23 -29.84 -7.95
N ASN A 262 -2.50 -29.64 -9.04
CA ASN A 262 -1.07 -29.36 -9.05
C ASN A 262 -0.80 -27.98 -9.70
N PRO A 263 -1.15 -26.88 -9.01
CA PRO A 263 -0.86 -25.55 -9.51
C PRO A 263 0.65 -25.25 -9.44
N PRO A 264 1.15 -24.25 -10.19
CA PRO A 264 2.47 -23.67 -9.98
C PRO A 264 2.63 -23.14 -8.54
N GLU A 265 3.83 -22.66 -8.18
CA GLU A 265 3.97 -21.88 -6.94
C GLU A 265 2.92 -20.77 -6.90
N LEU A 266 2.24 -20.63 -5.77
CA LEU A 266 1.24 -19.59 -5.56
C LEU A 266 1.79 -18.56 -4.59
N MET A 267 1.64 -17.27 -4.94
CA MET A 267 1.95 -16.16 -4.05
C MET A 267 0.85 -15.11 -4.06
N ALA A 268 0.82 -14.29 -3.04
CA ALA A 268 -0.05 -13.13 -2.91
C ALA A 268 0.70 -11.96 -2.26
N GLU A 269 0.31 -10.74 -2.59
CA GLU A 269 0.98 -9.51 -2.15
C GLU A 269 0.09 -8.66 -1.23
N PRO A 270 -0.37 -9.17 -0.06
CA PRO A 270 -1.18 -8.39 0.85
C PRO A 270 -0.37 -7.22 1.44
N GLY A 271 -0.96 -6.04 1.43
CA GLY A 271 -0.42 -4.85 2.11
C GLY A 271 -1.42 -4.36 3.15
N ARG A 272 -2.46 -3.65 2.69
CA ARG A 272 -3.50 -3.04 3.52
C ARG A 272 -4.09 -4.00 4.55
N SER A 273 -4.52 -5.17 4.15
CA SER A 273 -5.18 -6.16 5.04
C SER A 273 -4.34 -6.60 6.22
N LEU A 274 -3.00 -6.49 6.13
CA LEU A 274 -2.10 -6.88 7.22
C LEU A 274 -1.85 -5.79 8.25
N VAL A 275 -1.91 -4.51 7.83
CA VAL A 275 -1.45 -3.40 8.68
C VAL A 275 -2.49 -2.32 8.93
N ALA A 276 -3.54 -2.20 8.10
CA ALA A 276 -4.51 -1.13 8.26
C ALA A 276 -5.16 -1.15 9.64
N ASP A 277 -5.74 -2.28 10.05
CA ASP A 277 -6.47 -2.42 11.31
C ASP A 277 -5.56 -2.30 12.56
N ALA A 278 -4.25 -2.37 12.36
CA ALA A 278 -3.27 -2.16 13.41
C ALA A 278 -3.03 -0.67 13.71
N GLY A 279 -3.43 0.22 12.82
CA GLY A 279 -3.13 1.65 12.92
C GLY A 279 -4.33 2.52 13.24
N VAL A 280 -4.10 3.50 14.12
CA VAL A 280 -5.03 4.60 14.41
C VAL A 280 -4.27 5.91 14.19
N LEU A 281 -4.83 6.79 13.35
CA LEU A 281 -4.32 8.15 13.20
C LEU A 281 -5.14 9.08 14.08
N ASP A 282 -4.51 9.63 15.11
CA ASP A 282 -5.08 10.69 15.93
C ASP A 282 -4.76 12.05 15.33
N THR A 283 -5.79 12.87 15.13
CA THR A 283 -5.71 14.24 14.64
C THR A 283 -6.41 15.19 15.58
N GLU A 284 -6.06 16.47 15.53
CA GLU A 284 -6.72 17.53 16.31
C GLU A 284 -7.60 18.39 15.40
N VAL A 285 -8.76 18.78 15.92
CA VAL A 285 -9.61 19.79 15.30
C VAL A 285 -8.95 21.17 15.48
N VAL A 286 -8.56 21.78 14.38
CA VAL A 286 -7.94 23.12 14.37
C VAL A 286 -9.01 24.20 14.32
N LEU A 287 -10.06 24.00 13.53
CA LEU A 287 -11.14 24.97 13.32
C LEU A 287 -12.45 24.25 12.97
N VAL A 288 -13.54 24.74 13.53
CA VAL A 288 -14.90 24.47 13.06
C VAL A 288 -15.50 25.79 12.55
N SER A 289 -16.00 25.79 11.32
CA SER A 289 -16.62 27.00 10.72
C SER A 289 -17.80 26.63 9.85
N GLU A 290 -18.61 27.64 9.55
CA GLU A 290 -19.67 27.56 8.55
C GLU A 290 -19.28 28.40 7.34
N ARG A 291 -19.42 27.84 6.14
CA ARG A 291 -19.16 28.52 4.87
C ARG A 291 -20.30 28.19 3.91
N ALA A 292 -20.97 29.21 3.41
CA ALA A 292 -22.10 29.07 2.48
C ALA A 292 -23.20 28.10 2.97
N GLY A 293 -23.44 28.06 4.30
CA GLY A 293 -24.41 27.15 4.92
C GLY A 293 -23.93 25.72 5.11
N GLU A 294 -22.65 25.45 4.88
CA GLU A 294 -22.01 24.12 5.03
C GLU A 294 -21.05 24.16 6.23
N ARG A 295 -21.08 23.10 7.02
CA ARG A 295 -20.20 22.94 8.18
C ARG A 295 -18.88 22.30 7.77
N TRP A 296 -17.78 23.01 8.10
CA TRP A 296 -16.41 22.61 7.82
C TRP A 296 -15.65 22.35 9.10
N VAL A 297 -14.92 21.25 9.14
CA VAL A 297 -13.98 20.90 10.21
C VAL A 297 -12.59 20.74 9.60
N TYR A 298 -11.66 21.56 10.07
CA TYR A 298 -10.26 21.55 9.65
C TYR A 298 -9.44 20.80 10.69
N LEU A 299 -8.63 19.86 10.22
CA LEU A 299 -7.77 19.01 11.03
C LEU A 299 -6.31 19.44 10.89
N ASP A 300 -5.44 19.00 11.80
CA ASP A 300 -4.00 19.12 11.70
C ASP A 300 -3.35 18.06 10.82
N ALA A 301 -4.14 17.17 10.22
CA ALA A 301 -3.72 16.22 9.18
C ALA A 301 -4.61 16.34 7.94
N GLY A 302 -4.01 16.15 6.77
CA GLY A 302 -4.69 16.25 5.47
C GLY A 302 -4.08 15.34 4.42
N LEU A 303 -4.38 15.62 3.16
CA LEU A 303 -3.86 14.87 2.01
C LEU A 303 -2.32 14.80 2.04
N PHE A 304 -1.66 15.90 2.39
CA PHE A 304 -0.21 16.02 2.36
C PHE A 304 0.49 15.39 3.56
N SER A 305 -0.24 15.09 4.64
CA SER A 305 0.29 14.42 5.83
C SER A 305 -0.11 12.95 5.94
N GLY A 306 -0.38 12.30 4.80
CA GLY A 306 -0.59 10.86 4.70
C GLY A 306 -2.00 10.44 4.33
N LEU A 307 -3.00 11.32 4.36
CA LEU A 307 -4.38 11.00 4.00
C LEU A 307 -4.65 11.10 2.48
N VAL A 308 -3.62 10.96 1.64
CA VAL A 308 -3.74 11.10 0.18
C VAL A 308 -4.73 10.13 -0.46
N GLU A 309 -4.97 8.97 0.14
CA GLU A 309 -5.95 8.01 -0.37
C GLU A 309 -7.41 8.47 -0.20
N THR A 310 -7.65 9.54 0.57
CA THR A 310 -8.97 10.20 0.63
C THR A 310 -9.22 11.08 -0.59
N TYR A 311 -8.19 11.38 -1.39
CA TYR A 311 -8.35 12.13 -2.62
C TYR A 311 -9.40 11.48 -3.54
N GLY A 312 -10.34 12.26 -4.01
CA GLY A 312 -11.50 11.76 -4.73
C GLY A 312 -12.42 10.88 -3.88
N GLU A 313 -12.23 10.86 -2.56
CA GLU A 313 -12.98 10.06 -1.57
C GLU A 313 -12.93 8.56 -1.85
N THR A 314 -11.79 8.11 -2.38
CA THR A 314 -11.59 6.72 -2.79
C THR A 314 -11.56 5.79 -1.58
N ILE A 315 -10.77 6.15 -0.56
CA ILE A 315 -10.73 5.43 0.72
C ILE A 315 -11.46 6.23 1.79
N ARG A 316 -12.38 5.57 2.48
CA ARG A 316 -13.19 6.18 3.53
C ARG A 316 -12.93 5.46 4.85
N TYR A 317 -12.41 6.21 5.81
CA TYR A 317 -12.09 5.69 7.14
C TYR A 317 -13.30 5.71 8.05
N ARG A 318 -13.35 4.81 9.02
CA ARG A 318 -14.21 4.96 10.21
C ARG A 318 -13.58 6.00 11.11
N ILE A 319 -14.38 6.94 11.59
CA ILE A 319 -13.90 8.07 12.40
C ILE A 319 -14.62 8.06 13.74
N GLU A 320 -13.85 8.15 14.82
CA GLU A 320 -14.33 8.38 16.18
C GLU A 320 -13.93 9.79 16.62
N VAL A 321 -14.77 10.41 17.44
CA VAL A 321 -14.52 11.74 18.00
C VAL A 321 -14.30 11.63 19.50
N HIS A 322 -13.27 12.32 20.02
CA HIS A 322 -12.89 12.28 21.42
C HIS A 322 -12.64 13.69 21.97
N ARG A 323 -12.99 13.89 23.23
CA ARG A 323 -12.66 15.09 24.03
C ARG A 323 -12.06 14.65 25.36
N ASP A 324 -10.90 15.19 25.72
CA ASP A 324 -10.19 14.88 26.98
C ASP A 324 -9.96 13.37 27.23
N GLY A 325 -9.90 12.57 26.14
CA GLY A 325 -9.70 11.12 26.18
C GLY A 325 -10.98 10.31 26.05
N ASP A 326 -12.14 10.87 26.32
CA ASP A 326 -13.44 10.20 26.27
C ASP A 326 -14.10 10.35 24.89
N ALA A 327 -14.90 9.36 24.50
CA ALA A 327 -15.68 9.43 23.28
C ALA A 327 -16.73 10.54 23.37
N LEU A 328 -16.77 11.41 22.36
CA LEU A 328 -17.73 12.51 22.30
C LEU A 328 -19.01 12.03 21.58
N HIS A 329 -20.11 12.11 22.31
CA HIS A 329 -21.44 11.75 21.80
C HIS A 329 -22.37 12.97 21.86
N GLY A 330 -23.44 12.95 21.06
CA GLY A 330 -24.44 14.02 21.05
C GLY A 330 -25.18 14.10 19.71
N PRO A 331 -26.02 15.13 19.51
CA PRO A 331 -26.62 15.42 18.22
C PRO A 331 -25.52 15.59 17.16
N VAL A 332 -25.74 15.03 15.97
CA VAL A 332 -24.76 15.03 14.87
C VAL A 332 -25.27 15.88 13.70
N GLY A 333 -24.35 16.41 12.92
CA GLY A 333 -24.62 17.14 11.67
C GLY A 333 -23.65 16.77 10.57
N GLU A 334 -24.08 16.94 9.34
CA GLU A 334 -23.26 16.74 8.14
C GLU A 334 -22.04 17.69 8.17
N THR A 335 -20.88 17.14 7.88
CA THR A 335 -19.60 17.84 8.04
C THR A 335 -18.68 17.53 6.89
N ILE A 336 -18.08 18.56 6.31
CA ILE A 336 -16.96 18.50 5.37
C ILE A 336 -15.66 18.46 6.18
N LEU A 337 -14.75 17.54 5.84
CA LEU A 337 -13.45 17.42 6.48
C LEU A 337 -12.34 17.94 5.56
N ALA A 338 -11.48 18.79 6.09
CA ALA A 338 -10.34 19.36 5.37
C ALA A 338 -9.06 19.29 6.19
N GLY A 339 -7.92 19.28 5.49
CA GLY A 339 -6.60 19.33 6.09
C GLY A 339 -6.14 20.76 6.43
N PRO A 340 -4.93 20.91 7.01
CA PRO A 340 -4.43 22.17 7.55
C PRO A 340 -3.73 23.06 6.51
N THR A 341 -3.45 22.58 5.31
CA THR A 341 -2.62 23.32 4.36
C THR A 341 -3.39 24.44 3.66
N CYS A 342 -2.66 25.42 3.14
CA CYS A 342 -3.27 26.51 2.36
C CYS A 342 -3.66 26.09 0.94
N ASP A 343 -3.40 24.84 0.53
CA ASP A 343 -3.79 24.33 -0.76
C ASP A 343 -5.30 23.95 -0.77
N SER A 344 -6.02 24.48 -1.74
CA SER A 344 -7.46 24.19 -1.91
C SER A 344 -7.77 22.71 -2.21
N LEU A 345 -6.77 21.92 -2.60
CA LEU A 345 -6.90 20.48 -2.83
C LEU A 345 -7.01 19.70 -1.51
N ASP A 346 -6.59 20.29 -0.38
CA ASP A 346 -6.51 19.61 0.92
C ASP A 346 -7.88 19.45 1.58
N VAL A 347 -8.81 18.86 0.85
CA VAL A 347 -10.16 18.49 1.30
C VAL A 347 -10.27 16.97 1.27
N LEU A 348 -10.58 16.39 2.42
CA LEU A 348 -10.62 14.94 2.61
C LEU A 348 -11.96 14.35 2.15
N TYR A 349 -13.06 14.95 2.62
CA TYR A 349 -14.41 14.47 2.37
C TYR A 349 -15.38 15.65 2.26
N GLU A 350 -15.90 15.86 1.06
CA GLU A 350 -16.82 16.92 0.72
C GLU A 350 -18.16 16.36 0.20
N ARG A 351 -18.12 15.34 -0.65
CA ARG A 351 -19.30 14.67 -1.20
C ARG A 351 -19.87 13.66 -0.22
N HIS A 352 -19.00 12.83 0.38
CA HIS A 352 -19.36 11.94 1.49
C HIS A 352 -19.20 12.69 2.80
N ARG A 353 -20.26 13.34 3.26
CA ARG A 353 -20.25 14.11 4.50
C ARG A 353 -20.34 13.20 5.71
N TYR A 354 -19.44 13.37 6.65
CA TYR A 354 -19.48 12.64 7.90
C TYR A 354 -20.51 13.28 8.86
N LEU A 355 -21.26 12.45 9.56
CA LEU A 355 -22.12 12.88 10.68
C LEU A 355 -21.28 12.99 11.94
N LEU A 356 -20.87 14.21 12.30
CA LEU A 356 -20.05 14.46 13.47
C LEU A 356 -20.83 15.26 14.54
N PRO A 357 -20.47 15.13 15.84
CA PRO A 357 -21.14 15.87 16.92
C PRO A 357 -21.20 17.37 16.65
N LEU A 358 -22.36 17.98 16.91
CA LEU A 358 -22.57 19.41 16.66
C LEU A 358 -21.78 20.30 17.59
N ASP A 359 -21.46 19.85 18.82
CA ASP A 359 -20.68 20.60 19.81
C ASP A 359 -19.15 20.43 19.63
N LEU A 360 -18.69 19.80 18.51
CA LEU A 360 -17.28 19.67 18.16
C LEU A 360 -16.61 21.06 18.13
N ARG A 361 -15.42 21.16 18.73
CA ARG A 361 -14.67 22.43 18.86
C ARG A 361 -13.17 22.22 18.67
N PRO A 362 -12.40 23.30 18.43
CA PRO A 362 -10.94 23.22 18.40
C PRO A 362 -10.37 22.58 19.67
N GLY A 363 -9.37 21.70 19.49
CA GLY A 363 -8.77 20.89 20.55
C GLY A 363 -9.40 19.51 20.72
N ASP A 364 -10.61 19.26 20.21
CA ASP A 364 -11.17 17.90 20.13
C ASP A 364 -10.36 17.04 19.16
N ARG A 365 -10.48 15.71 19.27
CA ARG A 365 -9.72 14.77 18.46
C ARG A 365 -10.60 13.94 17.57
N LEU A 366 -10.16 13.76 16.31
CA LEU A 366 -10.69 12.76 15.40
C LEU A 366 -9.69 11.62 15.27
N ARG A 367 -10.16 10.40 15.49
CA ARG A 367 -9.42 9.15 15.30
C ARG A 367 -9.85 8.46 14.02
N PHE A 368 -8.93 8.37 13.06
CA PHE A 368 -9.14 7.59 11.87
C PHE A 368 -8.73 6.15 12.16
N LEU A 369 -9.70 5.25 12.20
CA LEU A 369 -9.47 3.82 12.46
C LEU A 369 -9.02 3.10 11.19
N SER A 370 -8.33 1.98 11.34
CA SER A 370 -7.76 1.19 10.23
C SER A 370 -6.84 2.03 9.33
N ALA A 371 -6.07 2.93 9.95
CA ALA A 371 -5.17 3.87 9.28
C ALA A 371 -3.71 3.39 9.21
N GLY A 372 -3.43 2.12 9.55
CA GLY A 372 -2.04 1.60 9.58
C GLY A 372 -1.38 1.44 8.22
N ALA A 373 -2.16 1.49 7.13
CA ALA A 373 -1.66 1.36 5.76
C ALA A 373 -1.61 2.72 5.05
N TYR A 374 -0.52 2.97 4.34
CA TYR A 374 -0.30 4.11 3.41
C TYR A 374 -0.27 5.51 4.05
N ILE A 375 -0.52 5.68 5.35
CA ILE A 375 -0.38 6.98 6.00
C ILE A 375 1.09 7.40 6.06
N ALA A 376 1.95 6.60 6.67
CA ALA A 376 3.37 6.94 6.81
C ALA A 376 4.12 7.01 5.48
N SER A 377 3.77 6.13 4.52
CA SER A 377 4.47 6.03 3.23
C SER A 377 4.03 7.09 2.20
N TYR A 378 2.85 7.68 2.35
CA TYR A 378 2.32 8.71 1.46
C TYR A 378 2.42 10.14 2.02
N SER A 379 3.02 10.30 3.20
CA SER A 379 3.26 11.63 3.75
C SER A 379 4.29 12.40 2.93
N SER A 380 3.97 13.61 2.56
CA SER A 380 4.96 14.56 2.03
C SER A 380 5.69 15.25 3.19
N VAL A 381 6.94 15.65 2.94
CA VAL A 381 7.77 16.34 3.93
C VAL A 381 8.08 17.73 3.43
N GLY A 382 7.80 18.73 4.26
CA GLY A 382 8.16 20.12 4.00
C GLY A 382 7.11 20.97 3.31
N PHE A 383 5.99 20.42 2.82
CA PHE A 383 4.91 21.25 2.26
C PHE A 383 4.28 22.09 3.38
N ASN A 384 4.21 23.42 3.18
CA ASN A 384 3.87 24.45 4.19
C ASN A 384 4.72 24.38 5.49
N GLY A 385 5.87 23.71 5.47
CA GLY A 385 6.66 23.46 6.68
C GLY A 385 6.05 22.47 7.65
N LEU A 386 4.94 21.82 7.28
CA LEU A 386 4.30 20.80 8.09
C LEU A 386 5.05 19.46 7.94
N GLY A 387 5.19 18.75 9.05
CA GLY A 387 5.80 17.42 9.08
C GLY A 387 4.82 16.32 8.70
N ALA A 388 5.36 15.12 8.44
CA ALA A 388 4.56 13.91 8.40
C ALA A 388 3.96 13.61 9.78
N ALA A 389 2.88 12.82 9.82
CA ALA A 389 2.37 12.30 11.09
C ALA A 389 3.45 11.52 11.84
N LEU A 390 3.62 11.80 13.12
CA LEU A 390 4.55 11.06 13.96
C LEU A 390 4.13 9.60 14.05
N LEU A 391 5.06 8.68 13.82
CA LEU A 391 4.83 7.26 13.96
C LEU A 391 5.23 6.81 15.37
N GLN A 392 4.31 6.17 16.09
CA GLN A 392 4.50 5.62 17.43
C GLN A 392 4.10 4.14 17.51
#